data_5a9bc93efb65380b8a7ab17f3e976f95
#
_entry.id   5a9bc93efb65380b8a7ab17f3e976f95
#
_cell.length_a   1.000
_cell.length_b   1.000
_cell.length_c   1.000
_cell.angle_alpha   90.00
_cell.angle_beta   90.00
_cell.angle_gamma   90.00
#
_symmetry.space_group_name_H-M   'P 1'
#
loop_
_entity.id
_entity.type
_entity.pdbx_description
1 polymer ?
#
loop_
_entity_poly.entity_id
_entity_poly.type
_entity_poly.pdbx_seq_one_letter_code
_entity_poly.pdbx_strand_id
1 'polypeptide(L)'
;IVATQPSAKDLAKKLAEEWGQFYVVERWLGGMLTNYKTISSRIDRFKNLKVGRESNKFDKYTKKERLLIDREIEHLGDLFGGVESMDKLPAAILIINAELHETALREARRTKVPIVALMNSDSNPELVDYSIVGNSNARASIVWILEKLKSLVK
;
A
#
# COMPACT_ATOMS: atom_id res chain seq x y z
N ILE A 1 3.44 4.41 -0.14
CA ILE A 1 2.29 5.31 -0.18
C ILE A 1 1.03 4.51 0.18
N VAL A 2 0.18 5.04 1.07
CA VAL A 2 -1.05 4.37 1.52
C VAL A 2 -2.27 5.24 1.20
N ALA A 3 -3.20 4.68 0.41
CA ALA A 3 -4.42 5.37 0.01
C ALA A 3 -5.50 4.35 -0.43
N THR A 4 -6.34 3.90 0.48
CA THR A 4 -7.36 2.88 0.16
C THR A 4 -8.71 3.46 -0.26
N GLN A 5 -8.90 4.77 -0.15
CA GLN A 5 -10.14 5.42 -0.54
C GLN A 5 -10.28 5.53 -2.08
N PRO A 6 -11.48 5.36 -2.64
CA PRO A 6 -11.71 5.37 -4.09
C PRO A 6 -11.24 6.66 -4.79
N SER A 7 -11.33 7.82 -4.11
CA SER A 7 -10.92 9.11 -4.66
C SER A 7 -9.40 9.26 -4.82
N ALA A 8 -8.59 8.45 -4.11
CA ALA A 8 -7.14 8.54 -4.06
C ALA A 8 -6.40 7.32 -4.63
N LYS A 9 -7.05 6.16 -4.70
CA LYS A 9 -6.46 4.88 -5.13
C LYS A 9 -5.59 4.99 -6.38
N ASP A 10 -6.21 5.40 -7.49
CA ASP A 10 -5.55 5.48 -8.80
C ASP A 10 -4.43 6.52 -8.81
N LEU A 11 -4.65 7.63 -8.11
CA LEU A 11 -3.67 8.72 -8.01
C LEU A 11 -2.43 8.28 -7.23
N ALA A 12 -2.64 7.62 -6.10
CA ALA A 12 -1.56 7.14 -5.25
C ALA A 12 -0.76 6.03 -5.94
N LYS A 13 -1.45 5.10 -6.63
CA LYS A 13 -0.80 4.05 -7.42
C LYS A 13 0.07 4.66 -8.52
N LYS A 14 -0.50 5.55 -9.34
CA LYS A 14 0.22 6.22 -10.42
C LYS A 14 1.44 6.99 -9.91
N LEU A 15 1.29 7.74 -8.82
CA LEU A 15 2.38 8.48 -8.20
C LEU A 15 3.50 7.55 -7.70
N ALA A 16 3.11 6.46 -7.04
CA ALA A 16 4.07 5.48 -6.52
C ALA A 16 4.86 4.80 -7.66
N GLU A 17 4.19 4.43 -8.74
CA GLU A 17 4.82 3.85 -9.93
C GLU A 17 5.80 4.83 -10.59
N GLU A 18 5.42 6.11 -10.73
CA GLU A 18 6.29 7.17 -11.28
C GLU A 18 7.52 7.42 -10.40
N TRP A 19 7.40 7.28 -9.09
CA TRP A 19 8.51 7.46 -8.14
C TRP A 19 9.31 6.18 -7.86
N GLY A 20 8.89 5.04 -8.42
CA GLY A 20 9.48 3.74 -8.10
C GLY A 20 9.31 3.35 -6.63
N GLN A 21 8.22 3.79 -6.01
CA GLN A 21 7.93 3.55 -4.59
C GLN A 21 6.84 2.51 -4.40
N PHE A 22 6.81 1.92 -3.20
CA PHE A 22 5.80 0.95 -2.81
C PHE A 22 4.46 1.62 -2.50
N TYR A 23 3.37 0.89 -2.72
CA TYR A 23 2.02 1.40 -2.43
C TYR A 23 1.07 0.34 -1.87
N VAL A 24 0.08 0.81 -1.12
CA VAL A 24 -1.05 0.01 -0.64
C VAL A 24 -2.32 0.80 -0.94
N VAL A 25 -3.13 0.29 -1.87
CA VAL A 25 -4.33 0.99 -2.36
C VAL A 25 -5.63 0.20 -2.18
N GLU A 26 -5.59 -1.10 -1.89
CA GLU A 26 -6.79 -1.88 -1.65
C GLU A 26 -7.16 -1.91 -0.16
N ARG A 27 -6.31 -2.46 0.66
CA ARG A 27 -6.53 -2.57 2.10
C ARG A 27 -5.22 -2.63 2.85
N TRP A 28 -5.09 -1.83 3.89
CA TRP A 28 -4.02 -2.00 4.86
C TRP A 28 -4.27 -3.26 5.69
N LEU A 29 -3.36 -4.19 5.66
CA LEU A 29 -3.42 -5.38 6.51
C LEU A 29 -2.70 -5.11 7.82
N GLY A 30 -3.35 -5.44 8.95
CA GLY A 30 -2.69 -5.36 10.25
C GLY A 30 -1.41 -6.20 10.27
N GLY A 31 -0.32 -5.60 10.78
CA GLY A 31 0.99 -6.24 10.83
C GLY A 31 1.92 -5.93 9.64
N MET A 32 1.50 -5.09 8.69
CA MET A 32 2.36 -4.77 7.53
C MET A 32 3.71 -4.17 7.92
N LEU A 33 3.78 -3.43 9.02
CA LEU A 33 5.04 -2.91 9.57
C LEU A 33 5.47 -3.66 10.84
N THR A 34 4.52 -3.94 11.74
CA THR A 34 4.82 -4.54 13.05
C THR A 34 5.09 -6.03 13.03
N ASN A 35 4.57 -6.74 12.02
CA ASN A 35 4.80 -8.18 11.81
C ASN A 35 5.24 -8.47 10.38
N TYR A 36 6.23 -7.70 9.93
CA TYR A 36 6.74 -7.77 8.56
C TYR A 36 7.20 -9.17 8.15
N LYS A 37 7.74 -9.97 9.08
CA LYS A 37 8.15 -11.35 8.81
C LYS A 37 6.99 -12.22 8.29
N THR A 38 5.82 -12.09 8.88
CA THR A 38 4.62 -12.83 8.43
C THR A 38 4.11 -12.31 7.09
N ILE A 39 4.16 -10.99 6.90
CA ILE A 39 3.78 -10.36 5.63
C ILE A 39 4.73 -10.78 4.51
N SER A 40 6.05 -10.75 4.73
CA SER A 40 7.06 -11.21 3.78
C SER A 40 6.81 -12.66 3.34
N SER A 41 6.52 -13.56 4.27
CA SER A 41 6.17 -14.95 3.91
C SER A 41 4.94 -15.06 3.00
N ARG A 42 3.95 -14.17 3.14
CA ARG A 42 2.78 -14.11 2.25
C ARG A 42 3.13 -13.54 0.87
N ILE A 43 4.00 -12.52 0.84
CA ILE A 43 4.54 -11.96 -0.41
C ILE A 43 5.34 -13.04 -1.16
N ASP A 44 6.18 -13.81 -0.46
CA ASP A 44 6.94 -14.91 -1.06
C ASP A 44 6.01 -16.00 -1.62
N ARG A 45 4.93 -16.32 -0.91
CA ARG A 45 3.88 -17.22 -1.42
C ARG A 45 3.27 -16.68 -2.71
N PHE A 46 2.93 -15.39 -2.76
CA PHE A 46 2.41 -14.73 -3.97
C PHE A 46 3.39 -14.85 -5.15
N LYS A 47 4.67 -14.50 -4.94
CA LYS A 47 5.73 -14.65 -5.94
C LYS A 47 5.84 -16.09 -6.45
N ASN A 48 5.85 -17.06 -5.55
CA ASN A 48 5.95 -18.48 -5.89
C ASN A 48 4.74 -18.99 -6.69
N LEU A 49 3.53 -18.53 -6.38
CA LEU A 49 2.34 -18.86 -7.15
C LEU A 49 2.39 -18.27 -8.57
N LYS A 50 2.82 -17.01 -8.72
CA LYS A 50 3.01 -16.38 -10.05
C LYS A 50 4.00 -17.17 -10.90
N VAL A 51 5.20 -17.42 -10.37
CA VAL A 51 6.24 -18.19 -11.05
C VAL A 51 5.75 -19.61 -11.39
N GLY A 52 5.06 -20.27 -10.46
CA GLY A 52 4.47 -21.58 -10.66
C GLY A 52 3.42 -21.59 -11.78
N ARG A 53 2.65 -20.50 -11.90
CA ARG A 53 1.64 -20.34 -12.98
C ARG A 53 2.31 -20.14 -14.35
N GLU A 54 3.33 -19.29 -14.41
CA GLU A 54 4.09 -19.00 -15.65
C GLU A 54 4.89 -20.22 -16.13
N SER A 55 5.41 -21.04 -15.21
CA SER A 55 6.18 -22.25 -15.53
C SER A 55 5.31 -23.49 -15.80
N ASN A 56 3.99 -23.34 -15.92
CA ASN A 56 3.04 -24.44 -16.16
C ASN A 56 3.09 -25.55 -15.08
N LYS A 57 3.61 -25.24 -13.89
CA LYS A 57 3.75 -26.20 -12.79
C LYS A 57 2.39 -26.79 -12.35
N PHE A 58 1.31 -26.04 -12.58
CA PHE A 58 -0.05 -26.39 -12.17
C PHE A 58 -0.85 -27.11 -13.26
N ASP A 59 -0.29 -27.44 -14.42
CA ASP A 59 -1.03 -28.10 -15.51
C ASP A 59 -1.50 -29.51 -15.14
N LYS A 60 -0.84 -30.16 -14.21
CA LYS A 60 -1.22 -31.47 -13.66
C LYS A 60 -2.40 -31.42 -12.68
N TYR A 61 -2.81 -30.21 -12.25
CA TYR A 61 -3.95 -30.04 -11.34
C TYR A 61 -5.29 -30.04 -12.09
N THR A 62 -6.37 -30.35 -11.40
CA THR A 62 -7.72 -30.29 -11.96
C THR A 62 -8.11 -28.87 -12.32
N LYS A 63 -9.09 -28.71 -13.22
CA LYS A 63 -9.62 -27.38 -13.60
C LYS A 63 -10.07 -26.57 -12.38
N LYS A 64 -10.70 -27.22 -11.39
CA LYS A 64 -11.16 -26.57 -10.16
C LYS A 64 -9.98 -26.04 -9.32
N GLU A 65 -8.96 -26.85 -9.14
CA GLU A 65 -7.77 -26.44 -8.37
C GLU A 65 -7.02 -25.28 -9.04
N ARG A 66 -6.86 -25.34 -10.37
CA ARG A 66 -6.27 -24.21 -11.11
C ARG A 66 -7.06 -22.92 -10.94
N LEU A 67 -8.37 -22.97 -11.00
CA LEU A 67 -9.22 -21.82 -10.77
C LEU A 67 -9.06 -21.25 -9.35
N LEU A 68 -8.90 -22.10 -8.32
CA LEU A 68 -8.64 -21.64 -6.95
C LEU A 68 -7.27 -20.98 -6.82
N ILE A 69 -6.25 -21.51 -7.49
CA ILE A 69 -4.92 -20.92 -7.54
C ILE A 69 -4.97 -19.54 -8.26
N ASP A 70 -5.65 -19.44 -9.39
CA ASP A 70 -5.79 -18.20 -10.13
C ASP A 70 -6.49 -17.11 -9.28
N ARG A 71 -7.55 -17.47 -8.55
CA ARG A 71 -8.22 -16.56 -7.61
C ARG A 71 -7.33 -16.17 -6.43
N GLU A 72 -6.51 -17.08 -5.91
CA GLU A 72 -5.55 -16.76 -4.85
C GLU A 72 -4.49 -15.78 -5.36
N ILE A 73 -3.97 -15.97 -6.57
CA ILE A 73 -3.00 -15.05 -7.20
C ILE A 73 -3.62 -13.66 -7.36
N GLU A 74 -4.84 -13.57 -7.89
CA GLU A 74 -5.56 -12.30 -8.05
C GLU A 74 -5.74 -11.59 -6.71
N HIS A 75 -6.27 -12.29 -5.71
CA HIS A 75 -6.48 -11.73 -4.37
C HIS A 75 -5.18 -11.27 -3.68
N LEU A 76 -4.11 -12.06 -3.78
CA LEU A 76 -2.81 -11.67 -3.23
C LEU A 76 -2.19 -10.52 -4.03
N GLY A 77 -2.43 -10.46 -5.34
CA GLY A 77 -2.02 -9.37 -6.23
C GLY A 77 -2.64 -8.04 -5.82
N ASP A 78 -3.94 -8.04 -5.53
CA ASP A 78 -4.65 -6.86 -5.02
C ASP A 78 -4.06 -6.35 -3.71
N LEU A 79 -3.73 -7.27 -2.79
CA LEU A 79 -3.23 -6.92 -1.47
C LEU A 79 -1.75 -6.55 -1.44
N PHE A 80 -0.91 -7.25 -2.20
CA PHE A 80 0.55 -7.16 -2.10
C PHE A 80 1.25 -6.70 -3.37
N GLY A 81 0.54 -6.53 -4.51
CA GLY A 81 1.16 -6.16 -5.77
C GLY A 81 2.02 -4.89 -5.69
N GLY A 82 1.56 -3.89 -4.94
CA GLY A 82 2.31 -2.65 -4.75
C GLY A 82 3.49 -2.73 -3.77
N VAL A 83 3.65 -3.85 -3.07
CA VAL A 83 4.74 -4.09 -2.10
C VAL A 83 5.51 -5.38 -2.41
N GLU A 84 5.30 -5.96 -3.59
CA GLU A 84 5.89 -7.24 -3.99
C GLU A 84 7.43 -7.24 -3.89
N SER A 85 8.08 -6.17 -4.27
CA SER A 85 9.54 -6.03 -4.25
C SER A 85 10.11 -5.40 -2.98
N MET A 86 9.28 -5.23 -1.94
CA MET A 86 9.72 -4.65 -0.67
C MET A 86 10.45 -5.69 0.18
N ASP A 87 11.76 -5.53 0.36
CA ASP A 87 12.59 -6.47 1.14
C ASP A 87 12.83 -6.01 2.59
N LYS A 88 12.56 -4.74 2.89
CA LYS A 88 12.77 -4.12 4.20
C LYS A 88 11.68 -3.09 4.51
N LEU A 89 11.58 -2.70 5.77
CA LEU A 89 10.67 -1.62 6.17
C LEU A 89 10.98 -0.32 5.42
N PRO A 90 9.95 0.45 5.03
CA PRO A 90 10.13 1.71 4.33
C PRO A 90 10.82 2.75 5.23
N ALA A 91 11.57 3.68 4.62
CA ALA A 91 12.20 4.79 5.32
C ALA A 91 11.19 5.82 5.83
N ALA A 92 10.06 5.95 5.17
CA ALA A 92 8.93 6.81 5.56
C ALA A 92 7.64 6.27 4.93
N ILE A 93 6.50 6.72 5.46
CA ILE A 93 5.17 6.38 4.93
C ILE A 93 4.41 7.67 4.61
N LEU A 94 3.86 7.74 3.40
CA LEU A 94 2.92 8.80 2.99
C LEU A 94 1.50 8.25 3.06
N ILE A 95 0.65 8.83 3.90
CA ILE A 95 -0.72 8.40 4.12
C ILE A 95 -1.68 9.45 3.57
N ILE A 96 -2.58 9.05 2.70
CA ILE A 96 -3.67 9.88 2.19
C ILE A 96 -4.92 9.59 3.00
N ASN A 97 -5.37 10.57 3.78
CA ASN A 97 -6.44 10.46 4.76
C ASN A 97 -6.01 9.66 6.02
N ALA A 98 -5.45 10.40 6.99
CA ALA A 98 -4.95 9.84 8.24
C ALA A 98 -6.01 9.10 9.05
N GLU A 99 -7.23 9.62 9.10
CA GLU A 99 -8.35 9.08 9.87
C GLU A 99 -8.78 7.68 9.38
N LEU A 100 -8.85 7.51 8.06
CA LEU A 100 -9.19 6.22 7.45
C LEU A 100 -8.11 5.14 7.69
N HIS A 101 -6.86 5.56 7.91
CA HIS A 101 -5.71 4.66 8.02
C HIS A 101 -5.10 4.60 9.42
N GLU A 102 -5.92 4.71 10.47
CA GLU A 102 -5.46 4.72 11.86
C GLU A 102 -4.58 3.51 12.22
N THR A 103 -4.89 2.32 11.70
CA THR A 103 -4.07 1.13 11.92
C THR A 103 -2.66 1.30 11.34
N ALA A 104 -2.53 1.87 10.14
CA ALA A 104 -1.23 2.14 9.53
C ALA A 104 -0.44 3.17 10.34
N LEU A 105 -1.10 4.22 10.84
CA LEU A 105 -0.50 5.23 11.72
C LEU A 105 0.05 4.60 13.01
N ARG A 106 -0.75 3.80 13.69
CA ARG A 106 -0.33 3.11 14.93
C ARG A 106 0.86 2.19 14.71
N GLU A 107 0.87 1.44 13.60
CA GLU A 107 1.97 0.55 13.26
C GLU A 107 3.25 1.33 12.92
N ALA A 108 3.15 2.38 12.11
CA ALA A 108 4.29 3.22 11.74
C ALA A 108 4.93 3.87 12.98
N ARG A 109 4.12 4.41 13.89
CA ARG A 109 4.61 4.94 15.18
C ARG A 109 5.32 3.87 16.03
N ARG A 110 4.73 2.67 16.11
CA ARG A 110 5.32 1.55 16.88
C ARG A 110 6.66 1.10 16.30
N THR A 111 6.80 1.13 14.99
CA THR A 111 8.05 0.75 14.31
C THR A 111 9.00 1.93 14.09
N LYS A 112 8.63 3.13 14.57
CA LYS A 112 9.41 4.38 14.42
C LYS A 112 9.69 4.73 12.95
N VAL A 113 8.76 4.40 12.06
CA VAL A 113 8.80 4.82 10.66
C VAL A 113 8.18 6.21 10.56
N PRO A 114 8.90 7.22 10.04
CA PRO A 114 8.39 8.58 9.88
C PRO A 114 7.12 8.64 9.05
N ILE A 115 6.16 9.46 9.50
CA ILE A 115 4.81 9.55 8.91
C ILE A 115 4.60 10.93 8.32
N VAL A 116 4.32 10.97 7.02
CA VAL A 116 3.76 12.14 6.32
C VAL A 116 2.30 11.84 6.03
N ALA A 117 1.37 12.70 6.43
CA ALA A 117 -0.04 12.44 6.17
C ALA A 117 -0.80 13.65 5.64
N LEU A 118 -1.61 13.40 4.61
CA LEU A 118 -2.68 14.32 4.21
C LEU A 118 -3.87 14.06 5.13
N MET A 119 -4.34 15.09 5.79
CA MET A 119 -5.39 15.01 6.80
C MET A 119 -6.30 16.22 6.79
N ASN A 120 -7.54 16.04 7.21
CA ASN A 120 -8.47 17.14 7.42
C ASN A 120 -8.13 17.94 8.69
N SER A 121 -8.76 19.10 8.85
CA SER A 121 -8.57 19.98 10.02
C SER A 121 -9.11 19.41 11.33
N ASP A 122 -10.00 18.41 11.27
CA ASP A 122 -10.58 17.70 12.42
C ASP A 122 -9.75 16.50 12.90
N SER A 123 -8.74 16.12 12.15
CA SER A 123 -7.86 15.00 12.50
C SER A 123 -6.76 15.43 13.50
N ASN A 124 -6.34 14.53 14.38
CA ASN A 124 -5.30 14.82 15.37
C ASN A 124 -3.89 14.86 14.75
N PRO A 125 -3.23 16.02 14.67
CA PRO A 125 -1.90 16.14 14.07
C PRO A 125 -0.77 15.51 14.91
N GLU A 126 -0.98 15.23 16.20
CA GLU A 126 0.02 14.60 17.06
C GLU A 126 0.31 13.14 16.70
N LEU A 127 -0.53 12.55 15.84
CA LEU A 127 -0.38 11.17 15.38
C LEU A 127 0.65 11.02 14.24
N VAL A 128 1.09 12.12 13.64
CA VAL A 128 1.96 12.14 12.48
C VAL A 128 3.19 13.02 12.72
N ASP A 129 4.28 12.76 12.03
CA ASP A 129 5.49 13.57 12.14
C ASP A 129 5.39 14.82 11.27
N TYR A 130 4.77 14.68 10.08
CA TYR A 130 4.58 15.78 9.12
C TYR A 130 3.13 15.78 8.63
N SER A 131 2.37 16.77 9.05
CA SER A 131 0.96 16.93 8.65
C SER A 131 0.84 17.86 7.43
N ILE A 132 0.10 17.42 6.42
CA ILE A 132 -0.36 18.24 5.31
C ILE A 132 -1.86 18.44 5.52
N VAL A 133 -2.24 19.63 5.98
CA VAL A 133 -3.66 19.93 6.25
C VAL A 133 -4.34 20.34 4.95
N GLY A 134 -5.38 19.60 4.58
CA GLY A 134 -6.16 19.83 3.37
C GLY A 134 -7.34 18.88 3.27
N ASN A 135 -8.20 19.06 2.28
CA ASN A 135 -9.32 18.15 2.09
C ASN A 135 -8.82 16.77 1.59
N SER A 136 -8.74 15.81 2.51
CA SER A 136 -8.26 14.45 2.23
C SER A 136 -9.29 13.56 1.51
N ASN A 137 -10.52 14.02 1.33
CA ASN A 137 -11.60 13.27 0.69
C ASN A 137 -11.86 13.72 -0.76
N ALA A 138 -11.69 15.01 -1.06
CA ALA A 138 -11.94 15.56 -2.39
C ALA A 138 -10.81 15.23 -3.36
N ARG A 139 -11.15 14.55 -4.47
CA ARG A 139 -10.19 14.16 -5.51
C ARG A 139 -9.34 15.32 -6.03
N ALA A 140 -9.98 16.49 -6.27
CA ALA A 140 -9.27 17.69 -6.77
C ALA A 140 -8.19 18.19 -5.80
N SER A 141 -8.48 18.19 -4.50
CA SER A 141 -7.51 18.55 -3.46
C SER A 141 -6.35 17.56 -3.42
N ILE A 142 -6.65 16.26 -3.48
CA ILE A 142 -5.64 15.20 -3.47
C ILE A 142 -4.73 15.32 -4.68
N VAL A 143 -5.28 15.49 -5.88
CA VAL A 143 -4.51 15.69 -7.13
C VAL A 143 -3.54 16.86 -6.97
N TRP A 144 -4.05 18.02 -6.57
CA TRP A 144 -3.23 19.22 -6.42
C TRP A 144 -2.07 19.02 -5.43
N ILE A 145 -2.34 18.40 -4.27
CA ILE A 145 -1.32 18.14 -3.24
C ILE A 145 -0.28 17.14 -3.75
N LEU A 146 -0.70 16.05 -4.39
CA LEU A 146 0.23 15.04 -4.93
C LEU A 146 1.10 15.62 -6.06
N GLU A 147 0.54 16.48 -6.93
CA GLU A 147 1.32 17.19 -7.96
C GLU A 147 2.35 18.13 -7.35
N LYS A 148 2.00 18.83 -6.26
CA LYS A 148 2.97 19.66 -5.53
C LYS A 148 4.08 18.82 -4.89
N LEU A 149 3.74 17.72 -4.24
CA LEU A 149 4.73 16.78 -3.70
C LEU A 149 5.65 16.25 -4.80
N LYS A 150 5.09 15.89 -5.96
CA LYS A 150 5.86 15.45 -7.12
C LYS A 150 6.87 16.49 -7.61
N SER A 151 6.53 17.77 -7.56
CA SER A 151 7.44 18.84 -7.95
C SER A 151 8.61 19.06 -6.99
N LEU A 152 8.51 18.58 -5.76
CA LEU A 152 9.52 18.72 -4.71
C LEU A 152 10.47 17.50 -4.63
N VAL A 153 9.97 16.33 -5.03
CA VAL A 153 10.76 15.10 -5.08
C VAL A 153 11.32 14.93 -6.49
N LYS A 154 12.58 15.28 -6.65
CA LYS A 154 13.34 15.13 -7.90
C LYS A 154 14.20 13.87 -7.83
#